data_efb73a1312ba8157bdb1538b1af6517f
#
_entry.id   efb73a1312ba8157bdb1538b1af6517f
#
_cell.length_a   1.000
_cell.length_b   1.000
_cell.length_c   1.000
_cell.angle_alpha   90.00
_cell.angle_beta   90.00
_cell.angle_gamma   90.00
#
_symmetry.space_group_name_H-M   'P 1'
#
loop_
_entity.id
_entity.type
_entity.pdbx_description
1 polymer ?
#
loop_
_entity_poly.entity_id
_entity_poly.type
_entity_poly.pdbx_seq_one_letter_code
_entity_poly.pdbx_strand_id
1 'polypeptide(L)'
;MDKLITTNIFEREMTILSNVMLKAEDQNGYNISTTTIGEFLDPKRQIEYIETIWTIRALCPTLEEKERNKQRVDALKKSLPAGIMSGVTIDGIGEQNIVYRNNVIAFDIDAKDNPNIYDWEAVKNEISKSPFVAYTGLSSSGLGVWGLIPVEDAMRHKEHFDAIAADFANTTFIIKQCQDIEPTVLHGITLDNAPSNIASKRFMSYDPRPYWNTAAQIYTKTVEPIKLCASKFTTDYSGSFNVEQFLIKHNIPYTMRERHGGIQYLVECPWAELHSSRSKAESAVFEYPDGRLGYKCMHAHCADKHWHQFREFYEPDAYSYLNDEERQG
;
A
#
# COMPACT_ATOMS: atom_id res chain seq x y z
N MET A 1 30.20 -7.65 2.31
CA MET A 1 30.15 -8.65 1.21
C MET A 1 28.94 -8.27 0.37
N ASP A 2 29.19 -7.56 -0.74
CA ASP A 2 28.14 -7.24 -1.70
C ASP A 2 27.69 -8.56 -2.36
N LYS A 3 26.54 -9.08 -1.94
CA LYS A 3 25.87 -10.15 -2.68
C LYS A 3 25.58 -9.56 -4.06
N LEU A 4 26.23 -10.08 -5.09
CA LEU A 4 25.86 -9.78 -6.50
C LEU A 4 24.35 -9.93 -6.63
N ILE A 5 23.66 -8.81 -6.90
CA ILE A 5 22.24 -8.83 -7.17
C ILE A 5 22.07 -9.65 -8.46
N THR A 6 21.50 -10.85 -8.32
CA THR A 6 21.23 -11.68 -9.50
C THR A 6 20.32 -10.90 -10.43
N THR A 7 20.62 -10.92 -11.74
CA THR A 7 19.80 -10.23 -12.76
C THR A 7 18.38 -10.77 -12.80
N ASN A 8 18.20 -12.05 -12.46
CA ASN A 8 16.90 -12.72 -12.40
C ASN A 8 16.21 -12.44 -11.06
N ILE A 9 15.12 -11.69 -11.08
CA ILE A 9 14.37 -11.36 -9.85
C ILE A 9 13.79 -12.58 -9.14
N PHE A 10 13.51 -13.66 -9.86
CA PHE A 10 12.91 -14.88 -9.31
C PHE A 10 13.85 -15.67 -8.38
N GLU A 11 15.15 -15.40 -8.45
CA GLU A 11 16.17 -15.96 -7.56
C GLU A 11 16.37 -15.11 -6.30
N ARG A 12 15.73 -13.93 -6.21
CA ARG A 12 15.88 -13.02 -5.07
C ARG A 12 15.07 -13.50 -3.88
N GLU A 13 15.66 -13.35 -2.70
CA GLU A 13 15.05 -13.75 -1.43
C GLU A 13 13.93 -12.80 -1.02
N MET A 14 12.90 -13.35 -0.41
CA MET A 14 11.75 -12.65 0.14
C MET A 14 11.27 -13.33 1.42
N THR A 15 10.47 -12.63 2.22
CA THR A 15 9.80 -13.24 3.37
C THR A 15 8.49 -13.90 2.96
N ILE A 16 8.27 -15.12 3.47
CA ILE A 16 6.98 -15.81 3.40
C ILE A 16 6.41 -16.01 4.81
N LEU A 17 5.12 -15.77 4.95
CA LEU A 17 4.32 -16.12 6.10
C LEU A 17 3.52 -17.37 5.74
N SER A 18 3.73 -18.48 6.46
CA SER A 18 3.08 -19.77 6.18
C SER A 18 1.57 -19.71 6.37
N ASN A 19 1.08 -18.88 7.35
CA ASN A 19 -0.32 -18.59 7.59
C ASN A 19 -0.44 -17.26 8.38
N VAL A 20 -1.21 -16.33 7.86
CA VAL A 20 -1.37 -15.00 8.48
C VAL A 20 -2.23 -15.07 9.76
N MET A 21 -3.00 -16.16 9.96
CA MET A 21 -3.83 -16.35 11.15
C MET A 21 -3.09 -16.98 12.35
N LEU A 22 -2.01 -17.71 12.11
CA LEU A 22 -1.25 -18.32 13.17
C LEU A 22 -0.21 -17.32 13.71
N LYS A 23 -0.63 -16.48 14.65
CA LYS A 23 0.32 -15.98 15.64
C LYS A 23 0.81 -17.18 16.42
N ALA A 24 2.12 -17.39 16.49
CA ALA A 24 2.66 -18.37 17.44
C ALA A 24 2.13 -18.01 18.84
N GLU A 25 1.41 -18.92 19.48
CA GLU A 25 0.73 -18.66 20.76
C GLU A 25 1.70 -18.24 21.88
N ASP A 26 2.99 -18.52 21.74
CA ASP A 26 4.02 -18.26 22.75
C ASP A 26 5.02 -17.14 22.43
N GLN A 27 4.93 -16.52 21.26
CA GLN A 27 5.83 -15.42 20.88
C GLN A 27 5.03 -14.37 20.13
N ASN A 28 5.34 -13.08 20.36
CA ASN A 28 4.79 -11.94 19.60
C ASN A 28 5.16 -11.97 18.10
N GLY A 29 5.24 -13.14 17.48
CA GLY A 29 5.80 -13.39 16.17
C GLY A 29 4.83 -14.10 15.21
N TYR A 30 4.94 -13.71 13.94
CA TYR A 30 4.39 -14.46 12.81
C TYR A 30 5.32 -15.62 12.47
N ASN A 31 4.78 -16.76 11.99
CA ASN A 31 5.59 -17.82 11.39
C ASN A 31 6.15 -17.33 10.05
N ILE A 32 7.31 -16.69 10.11
CA ILE A 32 8.03 -16.17 8.96
C ILE A 32 9.22 -17.06 8.60
N SER A 33 9.49 -17.19 7.32
CA SER A 33 10.67 -17.82 6.79
C SER A 33 11.11 -17.13 5.51
N THR A 34 12.34 -17.41 5.07
CA THR A 34 12.87 -16.88 3.81
C THR A 34 12.65 -17.91 2.71
N THR A 35 12.26 -17.43 1.54
CA THR A 35 12.14 -18.20 0.29
C THR A 35 12.56 -17.32 -0.87
N THR A 36 12.63 -17.85 -2.08
CA THR A 36 12.81 -17.02 -3.27
C THR A 36 11.46 -16.60 -3.87
N ILE A 37 11.46 -15.52 -4.64
CA ILE A 37 10.27 -15.08 -5.38
C ILE A 37 9.78 -16.21 -6.31
N GLY A 38 10.72 -16.89 -6.99
CA GLY A 38 10.37 -18.00 -7.90
C GLY A 38 9.72 -19.17 -7.18
N GLU A 39 10.21 -19.55 -6.00
CA GLU A 39 9.60 -20.63 -5.20
C GLU A 39 8.21 -20.24 -4.67
N PHE A 40 8.00 -18.98 -4.28
CA PHE A 40 6.67 -18.50 -3.87
C PHE A 40 5.67 -18.55 -5.04
N LEU A 41 6.15 -18.28 -6.26
CA LEU A 41 5.35 -18.26 -7.49
C LEU A 41 5.25 -19.63 -8.16
N ASP A 42 5.94 -20.66 -7.67
CA ASP A 42 5.91 -22.00 -8.27
C ASP A 42 4.46 -22.55 -8.32
N PRO A 43 3.93 -22.86 -9.50
CA PRO A 43 2.59 -23.43 -9.63
C PRO A 43 2.37 -24.70 -8.80
N LYS A 44 3.41 -25.50 -8.59
CA LYS A 44 3.32 -26.71 -7.73
C LYS A 44 3.05 -26.39 -6.27
N ARG A 45 3.57 -25.26 -5.78
CA ARG A 45 3.31 -24.77 -4.43
C ARG A 45 1.94 -24.11 -4.33
N GLN A 46 1.57 -23.35 -5.35
CA GLN A 46 0.29 -22.64 -5.38
C GLN A 46 -0.91 -23.61 -5.49
N ILE A 47 -0.74 -24.74 -6.18
CA ILE A 47 -1.82 -25.73 -6.37
C ILE A 47 -2.29 -26.35 -5.07
N GLU A 48 -1.47 -26.38 -4.02
CA GLU A 48 -1.86 -26.85 -2.69
C GLU A 48 -3.00 -26.00 -2.09
N TYR A 49 -3.13 -24.75 -2.53
CA TYR A 49 -4.14 -23.79 -2.05
C TYR A 49 -5.26 -23.54 -3.05
N ILE A 50 -5.31 -24.30 -4.15
CA ILE A 50 -6.19 -24.04 -5.29
C ILE A 50 -7.67 -24.09 -4.90
N GLU A 51 -8.06 -25.01 -4.04
CA GLU A 51 -9.46 -25.15 -3.57
C GLU A 51 -9.89 -23.91 -2.77
N THR A 52 -9.02 -23.41 -1.89
CA THR A 52 -9.28 -22.18 -1.14
C THR A 52 -9.41 -20.99 -2.08
N ILE A 53 -8.51 -20.87 -3.08
CA ILE A 53 -8.54 -19.79 -4.05
C ILE A 53 -9.79 -19.84 -4.93
N TRP A 54 -10.20 -21.04 -5.39
CA TRP A 54 -11.45 -21.20 -6.13
C TRP A 54 -12.68 -20.87 -5.29
N THR A 55 -12.68 -21.27 -4.01
CA THR A 55 -13.75 -20.89 -3.08
C THR A 55 -13.85 -19.37 -2.93
N ILE A 56 -12.69 -18.68 -2.79
CA ILE A 56 -12.66 -17.22 -2.76
C ILE A 56 -13.25 -16.64 -4.05
N ARG A 57 -12.82 -17.12 -5.22
CA ARG A 57 -13.31 -16.64 -6.52
C ARG A 57 -14.81 -16.89 -6.72
N ALA A 58 -15.31 -18.04 -6.28
CA ALA A 58 -16.74 -18.35 -6.31
C ALA A 58 -17.58 -17.40 -5.43
N LEU A 59 -17.00 -16.88 -4.35
CA LEU A 59 -17.62 -15.87 -3.50
C LEU A 59 -17.49 -14.44 -4.05
N CYS A 60 -16.67 -14.23 -5.09
CA CYS A 60 -16.34 -12.94 -5.67
C CYS A 60 -16.60 -12.88 -7.19
N PRO A 61 -17.77 -13.31 -7.72
CA PRO A 61 -18.04 -13.21 -9.16
C PRO A 61 -18.13 -11.76 -9.62
N THR A 62 -18.52 -10.86 -8.72
CA THR A 62 -18.57 -9.40 -8.94
C THR A 62 -18.02 -8.67 -7.71
N LEU A 63 -17.75 -7.37 -7.87
CA LEU A 63 -17.32 -6.52 -6.76
C LEU A 63 -18.40 -6.44 -5.66
N GLU A 64 -19.67 -6.39 -6.06
CA GLU A 64 -20.81 -6.36 -5.13
C GLU A 64 -20.88 -7.64 -4.28
N GLU A 65 -20.74 -8.82 -4.92
CA GLU A 65 -20.72 -10.09 -4.21
C GLU A 65 -19.50 -10.23 -3.31
N LYS A 66 -18.34 -9.71 -3.72
CA LYS A 66 -17.14 -9.65 -2.89
C LYS A 66 -17.38 -8.86 -1.61
N GLU A 67 -18.06 -7.70 -1.68
CA GLU A 67 -18.41 -6.92 -0.48
C GLU A 67 -19.43 -7.64 0.40
N ARG A 68 -20.47 -8.26 -0.17
CA ARG A 68 -21.43 -9.08 0.61
C ARG A 68 -20.74 -10.21 1.37
N ASN A 69 -19.76 -10.85 0.75
CA ASN A 69 -19.04 -12.00 1.30
C ASN A 69 -17.75 -11.61 2.04
N LYS A 70 -17.50 -10.31 2.28
CA LYS A 70 -16.22 -9.76 2.76
C LYS A 70 -15.63 -10.52 3.94
N GLN A 71 -16.40 -10.74 5.00
CA GLN A 71 -15.90 -11.44 6.20
C GLN A 71 -15.41 -12.86 5.89
N ARG A 72 -16.15 -13.60 5.06
CA ARG A 72 -15.78 -14.96 4.66
C ARG A 72 -14.58 -14.98 3.73
N VAL A 73 -14.54 -14.06 2.78
CA VAL A 73 -13.40 -13.88 1.86
C VAL A 73 -12.13 -13.51 2.61
N ASP A 74 -12.21 -12.59 3.57
CA ASP A 74 -11.07 -12.18 4.39
C ASP A 74 -10.57 -13.31 5.28
N ALA A 75 -11.47 -14.11 5.85
CA ALA A 75 -11.10 -15.30 6.62
C ALA A 75 -10.35 -16.32 5.75
N LEU A 76 -10.86 -16.63 4.56
CA LEU A 76 -10.21 -17.53 3.61
C LEU A 76 -8.86 -17.00 3.13
N LYS A 77 -8.75 -15.70 2.81
CA LYS A 77 -7.47 -15.08 2.44
C LYS A 77 -6.43 -15.20 3.55
N LYS A 78 -6.83 -15.00 4.81
CA LYS A 78 -5.94 -15.14 5.96
C LYS A 78 -5.43 -16.56 6.19
N SER A 79 -6.09 -17.58 5.63
CA SER A 79 -5.61 -18.97 5.66
C SER A 79 -4.57 -19.27 4.58
N LEU A 80 -4.41 -18.39 3.58
CA LEU A 80 -3.39 -18.52 2.55
C LEU A 80 -2.02 -18.04 3.06
N PRO A 81 -0.92 -18.61 2.56
CA PRO A 81 0.40 -18.00 2.72
C PRO A 81 0.42 -16.57 2.16
N ALA A 82 1.27 -15.74 2.72
CA ALA A 82 1.50 -14.41 2.19
C ALA A 82 3.00 -14.13 2.07
N GLY A 83 3.38 -13.30 1.12
CA GLY A 83 4.76 -12.93 0.88
C GLY A 83 4.98 -11.42 1.02
N ILE A 84 6.13 -11.02 1.56
CA ILE A 84 6.67 -9.66 1.45
C ILE A 84 7.63 -9.69 0.27
N MET A 85 7.12 -9.28 -0.93
CA MET A 85 7.85 -9.44 -2.19
C MET A 85 9.12 -8.61 -2.29
N SER A 86 9.21 -7.51 -1.54
CA SER A 86 10.26 -6.50 -1.71
C SER A 86 11.45 -6.66 -0.76
N GLY A 87 11.48 -7.74 0.03
CA GLY A 87 12.61 -7.98 0.93
C GLY A 87 12.42 -9.10 1.94
N VAL A 88 13.45 -9.27 2.79
CA VAL A 88 13.47 -10.24 3.87
C VAL A 88 13.34 -9.51 5.20
N THR A 89 12.47 -10.01 6.06
CA THR A 89 12.26 -9.51 7.43
C THR A 89 12.72 -10.53 8.48
N ILE A 90 13.14 -10.06 9.64
CA ILE A 90 13.48 -10.87 10.83
C ILE A 90 12.71 -10.29 12.03
N ASP A 91 12.26 -11.16 12.93
CA ASP A 91 11.56 -10.81 14.18
C ASP A 91 10.28 -10.01 14.01
N GLY A 92 9.68 -10.05 12.82
CA GLY A 92 8.41 -9.36 12.53
C GLY A 92 8.21 -9.05 11.06
N ILE A 93 7.11 -8.38 10.75
CA ILE A 93 6.66 -8.11 9.38
C ILE A 93 6.53 -6.61 9.06
N GLY A 94 7.03 -5.74 9.93
CA GLY A 94 7.03 -4.30 9.70
C GLY A 94 8.23 -3.84 8.88
N GLU A 95 8.19 -2.62 8.36
CA GLU A 95 9.31 -2.03 7.62
C GLU A 95 10.61 -1.99 8.47
N GLN A 96 10.50 -1.75 9.77
CA GLN A 96 11.63 -1.74 10.72
C GLN A 96 12.30 -3.11 10.89
N ASN A 97 11.63 -4.19 10.45
CA ASN A 97 12.14 -5.55 10.53
C ASN A 97 12.81 -6.01 9.24
N ILE A 98 12.83 -5.17 8.19
CA ILE A 98 13.47 -5.51 6.92
C ILE A 98 14.99 -5.44 7.08
N VAL A 99 15.64 -6.58 6.89
CA VAL A 99 17.10 -6.74 6.95
C VAL A 99 17.74 -6.81 5.56
N TYR A 100 16.96 -7.12 4.53
CA TYR A 100 17.42 -7.17 3.15
C TYR A 100 16.32 -6.66 2.22
N ARG A 101 16.68 -5.76 1.31
CA ARG A 101 15.82 -5.19 0.27
C ARG A 101 16.25 -5.76 -1.07
N ASN A 102 15.32 -6.32 -1.83
CA ASN A 102 15.64 -7.11 -3.01
C ASN A 102 15.44 -6.38 -4.36
N ASN A 103 15.23 -5.07 -4.34
CA ASN A 103 15.02 -4.26 -5.55
C ASN A 103 13.84 -4.74 -6.43
N VAL A 104 12.75 -5.16 -5.82
CA VAL A 104 11.52 -5.53 -6.50
C VAL A 104 10.34 -4.78 -5.88
N ILE A 105 9.48 -4.26 -6.72
CA ILE A 105 8.18 -3.69 -6.33
C ILE A 105 7.07 -4.62 -6.80
N ALA A 106 6.17 -4.98 -5.87
CA ALA A 106 4.90 -5.55 -6.24
C ALA A 106 3.90 -4.42 -6.53
N PHE A 107 3.06 -4.60 -7.54
CA PHE A 107 1.92 -3.73 -7.80
C PHE A 107 0.63 -4.53 -7.79
N ASP A 108 -0.48 -3.86 -7.51
CA ASP A 108 -1.82 -4.46 -7.47
C ASP A 108 -2.84 -3.56 -8.16
N ILE A 109 -3.71 -4.15 -8.96
CA ILE A 109 -4.78 -3.48 -9.70
C ILE A 109 -6.08 -4.16 -9.30
N ASP A 110 -6.91 -3.46 -8.54
CA ASP A 110 -8.16 -3.97 -8.02
C ASP A 110 -9.38 -3.37 -8.72
N ALA A 111 -10.46 -4.16 -8.81
CA ALA A 111 -11.74 -3.72 -9.39
C ALA A 111 -12.35 -2.51 -8.68
N LYS A 112 -12.12 -2.35 -7.37
CA LYS A 112 -12.65 -1.21 -6.59
C LYS A 112 -12.14 0.15 -7.12
N ASP A 113 -10.88 0.18 -7.61
CA ASP A 113 -10.21 1.40 -8.09
C ASP A 113 -10.31 1.54 -9.62
N ASN A 114 -10.77 0.48 -10.32
CA ASN A 114 -10.85 0.41 -11.78
C ASN A 114 -12.22 -0.17 -12.23
N PRO A 115 -13.33 0.53 -12.00
CA PRO A 115 -14.69 0.00 -12.18
C PRO A 115 -15.05 -0.31 -13.66
N ASN A 116 -14.29 0.22 -14.62
CA ASN A 116 -14.50 0.00 -16.05
C ASN A 116 -13.81 -1.27 -16.56
N ILE A 117 -13.14 -2.01 -15.68
CA ILE A 117 -12.44 -3.25 -16.02
C ILE A 117 -13.27 -4.43 -15.50
N TYR A 118 -13.59 -5.38 -16.40
CA TYR A 118 -14.30 -6.61 -16.09
C TYR A 118 -13.62 -7.86 -16.67
N ASP A 119 -12.68 -7.70 -17.61
CA ASP A 119 -11.85 -8.79 -18.15
C ASP A 119 -10.39 -8.66 -17.67
N TRP A 120 -10.11 -9.30 -16.55
CA TRP A 120 -8.80 -9.23 -15.90
C TRP A 120 -7.71 -10.00 -16.66
N GLU A 121 -8.07 -10.99 -17.47
CA GLU A 121 -7.14 -11.65 -18.38
C GLU A 121 -6.66 -10.70 -19.47
N ALA A 122 -7.58 -9.92 -20.05
CA ALA A 122 -7.24 -8.93 -21.06
C ALA A 122 -6.31 -7.83 -20.48
N VAL A 123 -6.59 -7.35 -19.28
CA VAL A 123 -5.71 -6.38 -18.56
C VAL A 123 -4.34 -6.98 -18.31
N LYS A 124 -4.28 -8.21 -17.77
CA LYS A 124 -3.02 -8.91 -17.52
C LYS A 124 -2.17 -8.99 -18.78
N ASN A 125 -2.78 -9.39 -19.90
CA ASN A 125 -2.08 -9.51 -21.19
C ASN A 125 -1.56 -8.15 -21.69
N GLU A 126 -2.31 -7.08 -21.50
CA GLU A 126 -1.91 -5.74 -21.94
C GLU A 126 -0.74 -5.20 -21.11
N ILE A 127 -0.82 -5.32 -19.78
CA ILE A 127 0.22 -4.87 -18.85
C ILE A 127 1.53 -5.66 -19.07
N SER A 128 1.42 -6.95 -19.40
CA SER A 128 2.56 -7.82 -19.67
C SER A 128 3.37 -7.42 -20.89
N LYS A 129 2.88 -6.52 -21.74
CA LYS A 129 3.64 -5.96 -22.85
C LYS A 129 4.71 -4.95 -22.42
N SER A 130 4.60 -4.43 -21.19
CA SER A 130 5.62 -3.51 -20.66
C SER A 130 6.95 -4.23 -20.46
N PRO A 131 8.07 -3.67 -20.96
CA PRO A 131 9.38 -4.30 -20.82
C PRO A 131 9.87 -4.34 -19.35
N PHE A 132 9.28 -3.55 -18.47
CA PHE A 132 9.63 -3.49 -17.06
C PHE A 132 8.91 -4.55 -16.23
N VAL A 133 7.83 -5.12 -16.73
CA VAL A 133 7.03 -6.11 -16.00
C VAL A 133 7.72 -7.47 -16.07
N ALA A 134 8.08 -8.02 -14.92
CA ALA A 134 8.69 -9.33 -14.80
C ALA A 134 7.68 -10.45 -14.55
N TYR A 135 6.59 -10.14 -13.87
CA TYR A 135 5.52 -11.10 -13.55
C TYR A 135 4.17 -10.41 -13.54
N THR A 136 3.16 -11.10 -14.04
CA THR A 136 1.76 -10.78 -13.73
C THR A 136 0.94 -12.05 -13.55
N GLY A 137 -0.03 -11.97 -12.64
CA GLY A 137 -0.98 -13.03 -12.37
C GLY A 137 -2.31 -12.48 -11.82
N LEU A 138 -3.36 -13.30 -11.90
CA LEU A 138 -4.65 -12.95 -11.32
C LEU A 138 -4.57 -12.91 -9.79
N SER A 139 -5.28 -11.98 -9.18
CA SER A 139 -5.43 -11.89 -7.73
C SER A 139 -6.18 -13.11 -7.16
N SER A 140 -6.08 -13.32 -5.85
CA SER A 140 -6.77 -14.43 -5.17
C SER A 140 -8.29 -14.35 -5.32
N SER A 141 -8.89 -13.16 -5.43
CA SER A 141 -10.32 -12.97 -5.69
C SER A 141 -10.71 -13.12 -7.17
N GLY A 142 -9.74 -13.10 -8.10
CA GLY A 142 -10.03 -13.06 -9.53
C GLY A 142 -10.49 -11.69 -10.04
N LEU A 143 -10.72 -10.72 -9.16
CA LEU A 143 -11.16 -9.35 -9.47
C LEU A 143 -9.98 -8.37 -9.43
N GLY A 144 -8.89 -8.74 -10.06
CA GLY A 144 -7.70 -7.91 -10.16
C GLY A 144 -6.50 -8.66 -10.73
N VAL A 145 -5.48 -7.88 -11.07
CA VAL A 145 -4.17 -8.34 -11.54
C VAL A 145 -3.11 -7.79 -10.61
N TRP A 146 -2.10 -8.57 -10.35
CA TRP A 146 -0.92 -8.12 -9.64
C TRP A 146 0.34 -8.49 -10.41
N GLY A 147 1.43 -7.82 -10.09
CA GLY A 147 2.68 -8.12 -10.76
C GLY A 147 3.91 -7.63 -10.03
N LEU A 148 5.07 -7.84 -10.65
CA LEU A 148 6.39 -7.51 -10.12
C LEU A 148 7.18 -6.70 -11.16
N ILE A 149 7.84 -5.65 -10.68
CA ILE A 149 8.73 -4.79 -11.45
C ILE A 149 10.07 -4.68 -10.73
N PRO A 150 11.21 -5.03 -11.38
CA PRO A 150 12.53 -4.76 -10.82
C PRO A 150 12.82 -3.27 -10.85
N VAL A 151 13.40 -2.75 -9.77
CA VAL A 151 13.76 -1.32 -9.62
C VAL A 151 15.25 -1.17 -9.36
N GLU A 152 15.78 0.02 -9.66
CA GLU A 152 17.20 0.31 -9.54
C GLU A 152 17.66 0.38 -8.08
N ASP A 153 16.89 1.05 -7.23
CA ASP A 153 17.27 1.32 -5.84
C ASP A 153 16.13 1.02 -4.85
N ALA A 154 16.26 -0.09 -4.15
CA ALA A 154 15.29 -0.49 -3.13
C ALA A 154 15.25 0.44 -1.90
N MET A 155 16.25 1.30 -1.70
CA MET A 155 16.20 2.31 -0.63
C MET A 155 15.20 3.42 -0.96
N ARG A 156 14.89 3.59 -2.24
CA ARG A 156 13.90 4.53 -2.78
C ARG A 156 12.60 3.82 -3.20
N HIS A 157 12.19 2.80 -2.45
CA HIS A 157 11.05 1.95 -2.78
C HIS A 157 9.77 2.75 -3.04
N LYS A 158 9.46 3.70 -2.13
CA LYS A 158 8.24 4.50 -2.26
C LYS A 158 8.30 5.42 -3.49
N GLU A 159 9.43 6.06 -3.73
CA GLU A 159 9.61 6.97 -4.87
C GLU A 159 9.52 6.22 -6.21
N HIS A 160 10.05 5.00 -6.30
CA HIS A 160 9.86 4.13 -7.44
C HIS A 160 8.40 3.69 -7.59
N PHE A 161 7.74 3.31 -6.50
CA PHE A 161 6.33 2.95 -6.54
C PHE A 161 5.47 4.12 -7.03
N ASP A 162 5.67 5.31 -6.51
CA ASP A 162 4.94 6.52 -6.91
C ASP A 162 5.15 6.84 -8.41
N ALA A 163 6.37 6.63 -8.93
CA ALA A 163 6.66 6.79 -10.36
C ALA A 163 5.97 5.71 -11.22
N ILE A 164 5.97 4.45 -10.78
CA ILE A 164 5.25 3.37 -11.45
C ILE A 164 3.75 3.66 -11.47
N ALA A 165 3.18 4.07 -10.33
CA ALA A 165 1.76 4.42 -10.24
C ALA A 165 1.40 5.60 -11.16
N ALA A 166 2.26 6.62 -11.24
CA ALA A 166 2.08 7.73 -12.16
C ALA A 166 2.17 7.29 -13.63
N ASP A 167 3.10 6.43 -14.00
CA ASP A 167 3.20 5.88 -15.36
C ASP A 167 1.94 5.08 -15.72
N PHE A 168 1.41 4.23 -14.81
CA PHE A 168 0.16 3.51 -15.04
C PHE A 168 -1.04 4.45 -15.18
N ALA A 169 -1.14 5.49 -14.34
CA ALA A 169 -2.23 6.46 -14.39
C ALA A 169 -2.20 7.33 -15.67
N ASN A 170 -1.03 7.56 -16.26
CA ASN A 170 -0.85 8.42 -17.44
C ASN A 170 -0.72 7.63 -18.76
N THR A 171 -0.69 6.29 -18.71
CA THR A 171 -0.60 5.45 -19.90
C THR A 171 -1.99 5.16 -20.46
N THR A 172 -2.15 5.28 -21.78
CA THR A 172 -3.37 4.82 -22.44
C THR A 172 -3.22 3.34 -22.77
N PHE A 173 -4.13 2.53 -22.27
CA PHE A 173 -4.21 1.10 -22.53
C PHE A 173 -5.34 0.80 -23.52
N ILE A 174 -5.08 -0.07 -24.48
CA ILE A 174 -6.06 -0.54 -25.46
C ILE A 174 -6.35 -2.00 -25.15
N ILE A 175 -7.47 -2.27 -24.51
CA ILE A 175 -7.82 -3.58 -23.97
C ILE A 175 -9.06 -4.11 -24.69
N LYS A 176 -8.96 -5.27 -25.32
CA LYS A 176 -10.12 -5.96 -25.88
C LYS A 176 -10.67 -6.91 -24.84
N GLN A 177 -11.67 -6.43 -24.10
CA GLN A 177 -12.37 -7.24 -23.12
C GLN A 177 -13.33 -8.22 -23.82
N CYS A 178 -13.61 -9.36 -23.22
CA CYS A 178 -14.25 -10.51 -23.85
C CYS A 178 -15.65 -10.24 -24.43
N GLN A 179 -16.35 -9.21 -23.93
CA GLN A 179 -17.70 -8.83 -24.41
C GLN A 179 -17.70 -7.59 -25.32
N ASP A 180 -16.54 -6.99 -25.54
CA ASP A 180 -16.44 -5.78 -26.36
C ASP A 180 -16.45 -6.11 -27.85
N ILE A 181 -17.22 -5.38 -28.64
CA ILE A 181 -17.16 -5.39 -30.10
C ILE A 181 -15.86 -4.70 -30.54
N GLU A 182 -15.60 -3.51 -30.00
CA GLU A 182 -14.38 -2.73 -30.22
C GLU A 182 -13.52 -2.72 -28.95
N PRO A 183 -12.19 -2.57 -29.06
CA PRO A 183 -11.34 -2.47 -27.89
C PRO A 183 -11.71 -1.29 -27.00
N THR A 184 -11.72 -1.53 -25.68
CA THR A 184 -11.88 -0.47 -24.69
C THR A 184 -10.57 0.34 -24.56
N VAL A 185 -10.68 1.65 -24.65
CA VAL A 185 -9.57 2.57 -24.38
C VAL A 185 -9.66 3.02 -22.93
N LEU A 186 -8.67 2.65 -22.12
CA LEU A 186 -8.52 3.08 -20.75
C LEU A 186 -7.49 4.21 -20.68
N HIS A 187 -7.92 5.39 -20.22
CA HIS A 187 -7.04 6.51 -19.96
C HIS A 187 -6.49 6.44 -18.54
N GLY A 188 -5.55 5.52 -18.33
CA GLY A 188 -4.93 5.23 -17.05
C GLY A 188 -5.53 4.02 -16.34
N ILE A 189 -4.68 3.41 -15.51
CA ILE A 189 -5.05 2.34 -14.56
C ILE A 189 -4.56 2.78 -13.18
N THR A 190 -5.43 2.68 -12.18
CA THR A 190 -5.11 3.03 -10.80
C THR A 190 -4.53 1.82 -10.08
N LEU A 191 -3.33 1.96 -9.50
CA LEU A 191 -2.72 0.95 -8.64
C LEU A 191 -3.23 1.08 -7.19
N ASP A 192 -3.38 -0.04 -6.49
CA ASP A 192 -3.57 -0.01 -5.03
C ASP A 192 -2.31 0.55 -4.37
N ASN A 193 -2.48 1.47 -3.44
CA ASN A 193 -1.36 2.14 -2.76
C ASN A 193 -0.68 1.29 -1.68
N ALA A 194 -1.27 0.17 -1.27
CA ALA A 194 -0.69 -0.66 -0.21
C ALA A 194 0.77 -1.09 -0.49
N PRO A 195 1.17 -1.45 -1.73
CA PRO A 195 2.54 -1.83 -2.04
C PRO A 195 3.55 -0.66 -2.03
N SER A 196 3.13 0.60 -1.84
CA SER A 196 4.05 1.72 -1.57
C SER A 196 4.84 1.51 -0.28
N ASN A 197 4.30 0.71 0.64
CA ASN A 197 5.03 0.22 1.80
C ASN A 197 5.80 -1.04 1.43
N ILE A 198 7.12 -1.01 1.59
CA ILE A 198 8.02 -2.12 1.25
C ILE A 198 7.69 -3.43 2.00
N ALA A 199 7.10 -3.35 3.19
CA ALA A 199 6.66 -4.49 3.99
C ALA A 199 5.21 -4.94 3.67
N SER A 200 4.64 -4.46 2.57
CA SER A 200 3.30 -4.87 2.14
C SER A 200 3.25 -6.36 1.85
N LYS A 201 2.20 -7.00 2.37
CA LYS A 201 1.98 -8.43 2.23
C LYS A 201 1.11 -8.73 1.02
N ARG A 202 1.50 -9.76 0.27
CA ARG A 202 0.73 -10.31 -0.83
C ARG A 202 0.28 -11.72 -0.50
N PHE A 203 -1.03 -11.95 -0.45
CA PHE A 203 -1.56 -13.33 -0.31
C PHE A 203 -1.24 -14.14 -1.56
N MET A 204 -0.91 -15.41 -1.35
CA MET A 204 -0.72 -16.36 -2.44
C MET A 204 -1.98 -16.43 -3.30
N SER A 205 -1.79 -16.50 -4.59
CA SER A 205 -2.85 -16.67 -5.58
C SER A 205 -2.39 -17.69 -6.61
N TYR A 206 -3.34 -18.27 -7.33
CA TYR A 206 -3.07 -19.19 -8.42
C TYR A 206 -3.60 -18.61 -9.73
N ASP A 207 -2.75 -18.59 -10.73
CA ASP A 207 -3.11 -18.27 -12.11
C ASP A 207 -2.62 -19.41 -13.01
N PRO A 208 -3.49 -20.06 -13.80
CA PRO A 208 -3.07 -21.14 -14.70
C PRO A 208 -2.21 -20.65 -15.88
N ARG A 209 -2.21 -19.35 -16.16
CA ARG A 209 -1.48 -18.73 -17.26
C ARG A 209 -0.83 -17.41 -16.82
N PRO A 210 0.05 -17.44 -15.83
CA PRO A 210 0.76 -16.25 -15.40
C PRO A 210 1.77 -15.84 -16.47
N TYR A 211 2.09 -14.56 -16.52
CA TYR A 211 3.17 -14.06 -17.37
C TYR A 211 4.49 -14.06 -16.59
N TRP A 212 5.56 -14.45 -17.25
CA TRP A 212 6.92 -14.48 -16.74
C TRP A 212 7.89 -13.83 -17.74
N ASN A 213 8.74 -12.94 -17.23
CA ASN A 213 9.81 -12.32 -18.00
C ASN A 213 11.07 -12.23 -17.13
N THR A 214 11.99 -13.19 -17.31
CA THR A 214 13.27 -13.22 -16.59
C THR A 214 14.25 -12.14 -17.06
N ALA A 215 13.98 -11.51 -18.21
CA ALA A 215 14.77 -10.46 -18.82
C ALA A 215 14.10 -9.07 -18.69
N ALA A 216 13.21 -8.89 -17.71
CA ALA A 216 12.56 -7.61 -17.49
C ALA A 216 13.59 -6.50 -17.22
N GLN A 217 13.38 -5.36 -17.86
CA GLN A 217 14.25 -4.20 -17.68
C GLN A 217 14.09 -3.61 -16.29
N ILE A 218 15.17 -3.08 -15.74
CA ILE A 218 15.16 -2.38 -14.44
C ILE A 218 14.48 -1.03 -14.63
N TYR A 219 13.46 -0.76 -13.81
CA TYR A 219 12.77 0.52 -13.78
C TYR A 219 13.57 1.53 -12.95
N THR A 220 13.94 2.65 -13.56
CA THR A 220 14.87 3.64 -12.97
C THR A 220 14.19 4.94 -12.55
N LYS A 221 12.96 5.21 -13.03
CA LYS A 221 12.26 6.46 -12.69
C LYS A 221 11.89 6.47 -11.21
N THR A 222 11.96 7.65 -10.61
CA THR A 222 11.50 7.96 -9.26
C THR A 222 10.74 9.27 -9.28
N VAL A 223 9.73 9.38 -8.41
CA VAL A 223 9.14 10.68 -8.07
C VAL A 223 9.83 11.14 -6.81
N GLU A 224 10.52 12.28 -6.90
CA GLU A 224 11.06 12.88 -5.68
C GLU A 224 9.91 13.14 -4.72
N PRO A 225 10.01 12.70 -3.45
CA PRO A 225 9.02 13.08 -2.47
C PRO A 225 8.92 14.59 -2.56
N ILE A 226 7.70 15.10 -2.74
CA ILE A 226 7.48 16.52 -2.55
C ILE A 226 8.06 16.77 -1.16
N LYS A 227 9.29 17.27 -1.10
CA LYS A 227 9.77 17.93 0.09
C LYS A 227 8.77 19.05 0.22
N LEU A 228 7.72 18.83 1.02
CA LEU A 228 7.07 19.95 1.66
C LEU A 228 8.27 20.66 2.25
N CYS A 229 8.76 21.67 1.53
CA CYS A 229 9.66 22.61 2.12
C CYS A 229 8.87 22.98 3.35
N ALA A 230 9.36 22.55 4.52
CA ALA A 230 8.93 23.18 5.73
C ALA A 230 9.13 24.63 5.36
N SER A 231 8.04 25.23 4.87
CA SER A 231 8.05 26.66 4.58
C SER A 231 8.65 27.18 5.85
N LYS A 232 9.74 27.90 5.76
CA LYS A 232 10.25 28.67 6.87
C LYS A 232 9.15 29.69 7.13
N PHE A 233 8.03 29.20 7.67
CA PHE A 233 7.10 30.01 8.40
C PHE A 233 7.89 30.40 9.64
N THR A 234 8.72 31.39 9.48
CA THR A 234 9.05 32.29 10.57
C THR A 234 7.73 32.95 10.94
N THR A 235 6.85 32.17 11.57
CA THR A 235 5.86 32.78 12.42
C THR A 235 6.68 33.42 13.53
N ASP A 236 6.64 34.75 13.59
CA ASP A 236 7.00 35.52 14.77
C ASP A 236 6.05 35.15 15.94
N TYR A 237 5.87 33.86 16.14
CA TYR A 237 5.20 33.32 17.31
C TYR A 237 6.31 32.97 18.31
N SER A 238 6.62 33.93 19.16
CA SER A 238 7.55 33.79 20.29
C SER A 238 7.05 32.85 21.39
N GLY A 239 6.08 31.96 21.09
CA GLY A 239 5.56 30.94 21.99
C GLY A 239 5.43 29.61 21.25
N SER A 240 6.00 28.53 21.79
CA SER A 240 5.75 27.18 21.32
C SER A 240 4.25 26.88 21.40
N PHE A 241 3.64 26.46 20.26
CA PHE A 241 2.24 25.99 20.28
C PHE A 241 2.13 24.79 21.20
N ASN A 242 1.24 24.84 22.16
CA ASN A 242 1.03 23.73 23.09
C ASN A 242 -0.16 22.88 22.64
N VAL A 243 0.13 21.70 22.10
CA VAL A 243 -0.87 20.75 21.59
C VAL A 243 -1.83 20.33 22.68
N GLU A 244 -1.34 20.04 23.89
CA GLU A 244 -2.18 19.59 24.99
C GLU A 244 -3.21 20.66 25.40
N GLN A 245 -2.77 21.92 25.53
CA GLN A 245 -3.68 23.03 25.82
C GLN A 245 -4.72 23.24 24.73
N PHE A 246 -4.34 23.06 23.45
CA PHE A 246 -5.27 23.11 22.32
C PHE A 246 -6.34 22.01 22.45
N LEU A 247 -5.93 20.77 22.71
CA LEU A 247 -6.87 19.64 22.86
C LEU A 247 -7.83 19.86 24.03
N ILE A 248 -7.33 20.35 25.17
CA ILE A 248 -8.14 20.69 26.35
C ILE A 248 -9.12 21.81 26.03
N LYS A 249 -8.65 22.90 25.40
CA LYS A 249 -9.48 24.06 25.02
C LYS A 249 -10.70 23.67 24.18
N HIS A 250 -10.49 22.71 23.25
CA HIS A 250 -11.53 22.27 22.33
C HIS A 250 -12.27 21.01 22.80
N ASN A 251 -12.08 20.58 24.06
CA ASN A 251 -12.68 19.37 24.64
C ASN A 251 -12.45 18.11 23.79
N ILE A 252 -11.27 17.98 23.19
CA ILE A 252 -10.89 16.82 22.39
C ILE A 252 -10.31 15.75 23.30
N PRO A 253 -10.97 14.59 23.48
CA PRO A 253 -10.42 13.50 24.28
C PRO A 253 -9.13 12.98 23.64
N TYR A 254 -8.11 12.74 24.45
CA TYR A 254 -6.83 12.23 23.97
C TYR A 254 -6.19 11.24 24.95
N THR A 255 -5.30 10.39 24.39
CA THR A 255 -4.35 9.60 25.17
C THR A 255 -2.95 9.93 24.67
N MET A 256 -2.06 10.30 25.58
CA MET A 256 -0.70 10.71 25.27
C MET A 256 0.27 9.55 25.44
N ARG A 257 1.27 9.47 24.55
CA ARG A 257 2.43 8.57 24.68
C ARG A 257 3.68 9.17 24.03
N GLU A 258 4.83 8.90 24.62
CA GLU A 258 6.11 9.23 23.98
C GLU A 258 6.42 8.24 22.84
N ARG A 259 6.89 8.75 21.73
CA ARG A 259 7.31 7.94 20.59
C ARG A 259 8.41 8.64 19.78
N HIS A 260 9.53 7.96 19.57
CA HIS A 260 10.67 8.47 18.77
C HIS A 260 11.19 9.85 19.19
N GLY A 261 11.18 10.13 20.50
CA GLY A 261 11.63 11.40 21.07
C GLY A 261 10.65 12.55 20.96
N GLY A 262 9.46 12.32 20.41
CA GLY A 262 8.34 13.26 20.37
C GLY A 262 7.13 12.74 21.14
N ILE A 263 6.05 13.52 21.10
CA ILE A 263 4.79 13.18 21.77
C ILE A 263 3.74 12.84 20.72
N GLN A 264 3.02 11.75 20.94
CA GLN A 264 1.85 11.36 20.16
C GLN A 264 0.60 11.44 21.00
N TYR A 265 -0.35 12.24 20.55
CA TYR A 265 -1.68 12.36 21.13
C TYR A 265 -2.67 11.57 20.27
N LEU A 266 -3.16 10.44 20.77
CA LEU A 266 -4.22 9.68 20.12
C LEU A 266 -5.54 10.43 20.33
N VAL A 267 -6.20 10.80 19.25
CA VAL A 267 -7.43 11.59 19.26
C VAL A 267 -8.50 10.94 18.39
N GLU A 268 -9.76 11.30 18.62
CA GLU A 268 -10.83 10.95 17.69
C GLU A 268 -10.69 11.78 16.39
N CYS A 269 -10.88 11.15 15.23
CA CYS A 269 -10.84 11.86 13.96
C CYS A 269 -12.09 12.76 13.83
N PRO A 270 -11.93 14.07 13.57
CA PRO A 270 -13.08 14.97 13.41
C PRO A 270 -13.94 14.64 12.18
N TRP A 271 -13.42 13.88 11.23
CA TRP A 271 -14.13 13.40 10.04
C TRP A 271 -14.56 11.93 10.16
N ALA A 272 -14.67 11.39 11.38
CA ALA A 272 -14.97 9.98 11.60
C ALA A 272 -16.32 9.52 11.01
N GLU A 273 -17.29 10.41 10.89
CA GLU A 273 -18.59 10.13 10.29
C GLU A 273 -18.49 9.75 8.79
N LEU A 274 -17.43 10.21 8.12
CA LEU A 274 -17.15 9.93 6.71
C LEU A 274 -16.32 8.65 6.52
N HIS A 275 -15.90 7.99 7.60
CA HIS A 275 -15.13 6.76 7.51
C HIS A 275 -16.00 5.56 7.19
N SER A 276 -15.54 4.72 6.27
CA SER A 276 -16.24 3.48 5.90
C SER A 276 -16.39 2.49 7.06
N SER A 277 -15.45 2.47 8.01
CA SER A 277 -15.43 1.57 9.17
C SER A 277 -16.07 2.13 10.44
N ARG A 278 -16.46 3.41 10.46
CA ARG A 278 -16.89 4.16 11.65
C ARG A 278 -15.95 4.04 12.87
N SER A 279 -14.73 3.58 12.66
CA SER A 279 -13.70 3.57 13.70
C SER A 279 -13.27 5.00 14.00
N LYS A 280 -13.30 5.37 15.28
CA LYS A 280 -12.96 6.72 15.74
C LYS A 280 -11.53 6.83 16.26
N ALA A 281 -10.88 5.70 16.55
CA ALA A 281 -9.68 5.61 17.38
C ALA A 281 -8.36 5.52 16.60
N GLU A 282 -8.37 5.74 15.27
CA GLU A 282 -7.21 5.51 14.41
C GLU A 282 -6.60 6.81 13.89
N SER A 283 -6.62 7.87 14.70
CA SER A 283 -5.97 9.13 14.37
C SER A 283 -5.11 9.68 15.50
N ALA A 284 -4.10 10.47 15.15
CA ALA A 284 -3.20 11.05 16.12
C ALA A 284 -2.65 12.41 15.68
N VAL A 285 -2.43 13.27 16.65
CA VAL A 285 -1.58 14.46 16.54
C VAL A 285 -0.18 14.10 17.01
N PHE A 286 0.82 14.61 16.33
CA PHE A 286 2.23 14.40 16.63
C PHE A 286 2.91 15.73 16.91
N GLU A 287 3.64 15.78 18.01
CA GLU A 287 4.56 16.86 18.35
C GLU A 287 5.99 16.30 18.24
N TYR A 288 6.74 16.76 17.25
CA TYR A 288 8.09 16.30 16.99
C TYR A 288 9.11 17.05 17.86
N PRO A 289 10.31 16.47 18.12
CA PRO A 289 11.34 17.10 18.95
C PRO A 289 11.82 18.46 18.45
N ASP A 290 11.65 18.73 17.15
CA ASP A 290 12.01 20.00 16.50
C ASP A 290 10.87 21.04 16.52
N GLY A 291 9.78 20.77 17.22
CA GLY A 291 8.61 21.64 17.38
C GLY A 291 7.63 21.58 16.20
N ARG A 292 7.88 20.73 15.17
CA ARG A 292 6.91 20.50 14.10
C ARG A 292 5.69 19.78 14.65
N LEU A 293 4.53 20.05 14.07
CA LEU A 293 3.27 19.40 14.37
C LEU A 293 2.80 18.60 13.17
N GLY A 294 2.19 17.44 13.43
CA GLY A 294 1.60 16.59 12.42
C GLY A 294 0.23 16.07 12.87
N TYR A 295 -0.61 15.73 11.92
CA TYR A 295 -1.83 14.96 12.15
C TYR A 295 -1.89 13.83 11.13
N LYS A 296 -2.34 12.67 11.56
CA LYS A 296 -2.54 11.51 10.70
C LYS A 296 -3.77 10.74 11.14
N CYS A 297 -4.66 10.49 10.19
CA CYS A 297 -5.71 9.48 10.30
C CYS A 297 -5.34 8.30 9.39
N MET A 298 -5.63 7.08 9.86
CA MET A 298 -5.29 5.85 9.11
C MET A 298 -6.32 5.51 8.02
N HIS A 299 -7.42 6.26 7.93
CA HIS A 299 -8.45 6.04 6.92
C HIS A 299 -8.12 6.76 5.61
N ALA A 300 -8.33 6.08 4.49
CA ALA A 300 -8.01 6.59 3.14
C ALA A 300 -8.74 7.91 2.83
N HIS A 301 -9.97 8.08 3.34
CA HIS A 301 -10.75 9.32 3.18
C HIS A 301 -10.06 10.56 3.77
N CYS A 302 -9.16 10.37 4.74
CA CYS A 302 -8.44 11.44 5.41
C CYS A 302 -6.98 11.57 4.96
N ALA A 303 -6.62 11.00 3.80
CA ALA A 303 -5.24 10.99 3.31
C ALA A 303 -4.69 12.41 3.05
N ASP A 304 -5.58 13.36 2.71
CA ASP A 304 -5.30 14.78 2.48
C ASP A 304 -5.42 15.65 3.73
N LYS A 305 -5.77 15.06 4.88
CA LYS A 305 -5.95 15.78 6.15
C LYS A 305 -4.66 15.75 6.95
N HIS A 306 -4.06 16.93 7.12
CA HIS A 306 -2.83 17.17 7.88
C HIS A 306 -3.11 18.07 9.08
N TRP A 307 -2.05 18.52 9.77
CA TRP A 307 -2.18 19.38 10.95
C TRP A 307 -2.98 20.66 10.69
N HIS A 308 -2.79 21.32 9.56
CA HIS A 308 -3.50 22.55 9.20
C HIS A 308 -5.02 22.31 9.16
N GLN A 309 -5.47 21.29 8.43
CA GLN A 309 -6.88 20.95 8.31
C GLN A 309 -7.47 20.52 9.66
N PHE A 310 -6.69 19.75 10.47
CA PHE A 310 -7.13 19.36 11.82
C PHE A 310 -7.33 20.58 12.71
N ARG A 311 -6.41 21.53 12.70
CA ARG A 311 -6.52 22.78 13.47
C ARG A 311 -7.66 23.66 12.99
N GLU A 312 -7.78 23.89 11.66
CA GLU A 312 -8.85 24.71 11.07
C GLU A 312 -10.25 24.14 11.35
N PHE A 313 -10.40 22.82 11.53
CA PHE A 313 -11.67 22.21 11.90
C PHE A 313 -12.19 22.76 13.23
N TYR A 314 -11.31 23.02 14.18
CA TYR A 314 -11.65 23.55 15.52
C TYR A 314 -11.45 25.06 15.62
N GLU A 315 -10.58 25.63 14.85
CA GLU A 315 -10.26 27.06 14.79
C GLU A 315 -10.27 27.55 13.32
N PRO A 316 -11.46 27.82 12.74
CA PRO A 316 -11.58 28.15 11.31
C PRO A 316 -10.73 29.34 10.85
N ASP A 317 -10.42 30.26 11.73
CA ASP A 317 -9.62 31.45 11.44
C ASP A 317 -8.13 31.29 11.76
N ALA A 318 -7.68 30.09 12.16
CA ALA A 318 -6.31 29.85 12.61
C ALA A 318 -5.25 30.29 11.60
N TYR A 319 -5.57 30.22 10.30
CA TYR A 319 -4.70 30.54 9.19
C TYR A 319 -5.30 31.61 8.25
N SER A 320 -6.22 32.44 8.72
CA SER A 320 -6.89 33.47 7.92
C SER A 320 -5.93 34.52 7.34
N TYR A 321 -4.73 34.64 7.87
CA TYR A 321 -3.67 35.53 7.40
C TYR A 321 -2.84 34.97 6.24
N LEU A 322 -3.01 33.65 5.90
CA LEU A 322 -2.35 33.02 4.78
C LEU A 322 -3.16 33.21 3.50
N ASN A 323 -2.46 33.42 2.37
CA ASN A 323 -3.10 33.42 1.07
C ASN A 323 -3.45 31.98 0.60
N ASP A 324 -4.22 31.85 -0.49
CA ASP A 324 -4.70 30.53 -0.96
C ASP A 324 -3.56 29.61 -1.44
N GLU A 325 -2.44 30.14 -1.91
CA GLU A 325 -1.27 29.36 -2.30
C GLU A 325 -0.51 28.82 -1.07
N GLU A 326 -0.46 29.62 0.01
CA GLU A 326 0.18 29.24 1.27
C GLU A 326 -0.64 28.23 2.08
N ARG A 327 -1.96 28.12 1.83
CA ARG A 327 -2.85 27.14 2.49
C ARG A 327 -2.76 25.73 1.90
N GLN A 328 -2.23 25.59 0.68
CA GLN A 328 -2.15 24.31 -0.06
C GLN A 328 -0.76 23.64 0.05
N GLY A 329 0.20 24.25 0.71
CA GLY A 329 1.58 23.80 0.87
C GLY A 329 1.83 22.90 2.10
#